data_eccb757d3ddd0181b520ee3641b9176f
#
_entry.id   eccb757d3ddd0181b520ee3641b9176f
#
_cell.length_a   1.000
_cell.length_b   1.000
_cell.length_c   1.000
_cell.angle_alpha   90.00
_cell.angle_beta   90.00
_cell.angle_gamma   90.00
#
_symmetry.space_group_name_H-M   'P 1'
#
loop_
_entity.id
_entity.type
_entity.pdbx_description
1 polymer ?
#
loop_
_entity_poly.entity_id
_entity_poly.type
_entity_poly.pdbx_seq_one_letter_code
_entity_poly.pdbx_strand_id
1 'polypeptide(L)'
;LHGHNYNIDIYCKSKELDENGMVLDFTIVKKKIMDKLDHKNLNEVLDVATTAENIARWICEQLGPKCYKVKVAESKGNLAIYER
;
A
#
# COMPACT_ATOMS: atom_id res chain seq x y z
N LEU A 1 1.75 3.86 -12.10
CA LEU A 1 0.49 4.46 -12.00
C LEU A 1 0.04 5.23 -13.20
N HIS A 2 0.91 6.01 -13.84
CA HIS A 2 0.55 6.62 -15.10
C HIS A 2 0.36 5.52 -16.14
N GLY A 3 -0.84 5.41 -16.68
CA GLY A 3 -1.19 4.38 -17.62
C GLY A 3 -1.44 3.02 -16.99
N HIS A 4 -1.37 2.92 -15.67
CA HIS A 4 -1.66 1.70 -14.93
C HIS A 4 -2.72 1.96 -13.90
N ASN A 5 -3.70 1.08 -13.84
CA ASN A 5 -4.71 1.09 -12.80
C ASN A 5 -4.44 -0.06 -11.85
N TYR A 6 -4.29 0.28 -10.58
CA TYR A 6 -4.09 -0.71 -9.54
C TYR A 6 -5.28 -0.68 -8.59
N ASN A 7 -5.74 -1.87 -8.22
CA ASN A 7 -6.63 -2.04 -7.09
C ASN A 7 -5.78 -2.51 -5.91
N ILE A 8 -5.80 -1.76 -4.84
CA ILE A 8 -4.95 -2.02 -3.69
C ILE A 8 -5.83 -2.28 -2.48
N ASP A 9 -5.71 -3.46 -1.90
CA ASP A 9 -6.40 -3.84 -0.67
C ASP A 9 -5.38 -3.92 0.45
N ILE A 10 -5.61 -3.15 1.50
CA ILE A 10 -4.71 -3.04 2.63
C ILE A 10 -5.40 -3.64 3.86
N TYR A 11 -4.73 -4.59 4.51
CA TYR A 11 -5.26 -5.29 5.68
C TYR A 11 -4.44 -4.92 6.91
N CYS A 12 -5.13 -4.34 7.89
CA CYS A 12 -4.50 -3.93 9.13
C CYS A 12 -5.24 -4.53 10.30
N LYS A 13 -4.51 -4.79 11.39
CA LYS A 13 -5.11 -5.27 12.63
C LYS A 13 -4.37 -4.69 13.82
N SER A 14 -5.07 -4.56 14.93
CA SER A 14 -4.52 -4.10 16.19
C SER A 14 -5.34 -4.65 17.33
N LYS A 15 -4.71 -4.89 18.48
CA LYS A 15 -5.41 -5.31 19.69
C LYS A 15 -6.23 -4.16 20.28
N GLU A 16 -5.81 -2.93 20.03
CA GLU A 16 -6.45 -1.73 20.56
C GLU A 16 -6.72 -0.77 19.43
N LEU A 17 -7.78 -0.01 19.57
CA LEU A 17 -8.09 1.09 18.64
C LEU A 17 -7.41 2.36 19.15
N ASP A 18 -7.14 3.27 18.24
CA ASP A 18 -6.62 4.57 18.62
C ASP A 18 -7.71 5.42 19.28
N GLU A 19 -7.35 6.66 19.66
CA GLU A 19 -8.27 7.57 20.34
C GLU A 19 -9.50 7.94 19.50
N ASN A 20 -9.43 7.74 18.20
CA ASN A 20 -10.53 7.99 17.26
C ASN A 20 -11.31 6.71 16.91
N GLY A 21 -10.99 5.59 17.56
CA GLY A 21 -11.67 4.33 17.32
C GLY A 21 -11.23 3.61 16.05
N MET A 22 -10.02 3.88 15.57
CA MET A 22 -9.50 3.30 14.34
C MET A 22 -8.28 2.42 14.60
N VAL A 23 -8.13 1.37 13.79
CA VAL A 23 -6.90 0.58 13.76
C VAL A 23 -5.78 1.42 13.15
N LEU A 24 -6.08 2.11 12.05
CA LEU A 24 -5.15 2.96 11.34
C LEU A 24 -5.94 4.12 10.74
N ASP A 25 -5.39 5.32 10.85
CA ASP A 25 -6.03 6.53 10.33
C ASP A 25 -5.94 6.55 8.80
N PHE A 26 -7.09 6.61 8.13
CA PHE A 26 -7.16 6.65 6.67
C PHE A 26 -6.47 7.88 6.07
N THR A 27 -6.45 9.01 6.79
CA THR A 27 -5.75 10.20 6.28
C THR A 27 -4.25 9.96 6.22
N ILE A 28 -3.71 9.20 7.16
CA ILE A 28 -2.29 8.82 7.14
C ILE A 28 -2.02 7.87 5.98
N VAL A 29 -2.89 6.89 5.75
CA VAL A 29 -2.76 5.96 4.63
C VAL A 29 -2.74 6.73 3.32
N LYS A 30 -3.71 7.62 3.12
CA LYS A 30 -3.80 8.42 1.91
C LYS A 30 -2.55 9.26 1.71
N LYS A 31 -2.11 9.94 2.76
CA LYS A 31 -0.95 10.82 2.69
C LYS A 31 0.35 10.07 2.41
N LYS A 32 0.57 8.95 3.10
CA LYS A 32 1.81 8.19 2.95
C LYS A 32 1.89 7.38 1.66
N ILE A 33 0.74 6.92 1.18
CA ILE A 33 0.69 5.94 0.09
C ILE A 33 0.16 6.59 -1.18
N MET A 34 -1.08 7.07 -1.14
CA MET A 34 -1.78 7.49 -2.36
C MET A 34 -1.16 8.71 -3.00
N ASP A 35 -0.74 9.68 -2.21
CA ASP A 35 -0.12 10.88 -2.77
C ASP A 35 1.18 10.53 -3.51
N LYS A 36 1.97 9.62 -2.96
CA LYS A 36 3.22 9.20 -3.59
C LYS A 36 2.97 8.38 -4.84
N LEU A 37 1.98 7.50 -4.80
CA LEU A 37 1.67 6.66 -5.95
C LEU A 37 0.98 7.43 -7.07
N ASP A 38 0.12 8.40 -6.72
CA ASP A 38 -0.67 9.14 -7.70
C ASP A 38 0.12 10.23 -8.42
N HIS A 39 1.06 10.86 -7.72
CA HIS A 39 1.72 12.06 -8.23
C HIS A 39 3.19 11.87 -8.56
N LYS A 40 3.71 10.66 -8.39
CA LYS A 40 5.12 10.36 -8.62
C LYS A 40 5.27 9.16 -9.54
N ASN A 41 6.35 9.18 -10.31
CA ASN A 41 6.78 7.98 -11.02
C ASN A 41 7.22 6.95 -9.98
N LEU A 42 6.71 5.72 -10.09
CA LEU A 42 7.03 4.67 -9.12
C LEU A 42 8.53 4.39 -9.06
N ASN A 43 9.25 4.52 -10.15
CA ASN A 43 10.70 4.35 -10.17
C ASN A 43 11.43 5.39 -9.31
N GLU A 44 10.82 6.53 -9.08
CA GLU A 44 11.37 7.58 -8.22
C GLU A 44 11.03 7.34 -6.75
N VAL A 45 9.90 6.68 -6.48
CA VAL A 45 9.43 6.38 -5.13
C VAL A 45 10.07 5.12 -4.58
N LEU A 46 10.19 4.10 -5.42
CA LEU A 46 10.77 2.82 -5.06
C LEU A 46 12.22 2.75 -5.53
N ASP A 47 13.10 2.32 -4.68
CA ASP A 47 14.49 2.05 -5.01
C ASP A 47 14.70 0.61 -5.46
N VAL A 48 13.63 -0.09 -5.77
CA VAL A 48 13.61 -1.45 -6.30
C VAL A 48 12.70 -1.49 -7.52
N ALA A 49 12.69 -2.62 -8.21
CA ALA A 49 11.84 -2.79 -9.40
C ALA A 49 10.35 -2.57 -9.07
N THR A 50 9.64 -1.91 -9.98
CA THR A 50 8.22 -1.55 -9.78
C THR A 50 7.28 -2.68 -10.16
N THR A 51 7.47 -3.84 -9.56
CA THR A 51 6.57 -4.97 -9.71
C THR A 51 5.41 -4.83 -8.72
N ALA A 52 4.31 -5.52 -8.99
CA ALA A 52 3.17 -5.53 -8.06
C ALA A 52 3.61 -6.06 -6.69
N GLU A 53 4.49 -7.05 -6.66
CA GLU A 53 5.05 -7.62 -5.43
C GLU A 53 5.80 -6.57 -4.62
N ASN A 54 6.69 -5.82 -5.27
CA ASN A 54 7.48 -4.80 -4.59
C ASN A 54 6.61 -3.62 -4.16
N ILE A 55 5.60 -3.27 -4.94
CA ILE A 55 4.64 -2.23 -4.55
C ILE A 55 3.89 -2.66 -3.29
N ALA A 56 3.39 -3.89 -3.26
CA ALA A 56 2.68 -4.41 -2.10
C ALA A 56 3.55 -4.41 -0.84
N ARG A 57 4.79 -4.85 -0.97
CA ARG A 57 5.75 -4.86 0.14
C ARG A 57 6.03 -3.44 0.63
N TRP A 58 6.29 -2.52 -0.31
CA TRP A 58 6.58 -1.13 0.02
C TRP A 58 5.43 -0.50 0.81
N ILE A 59 4.19 -0.69 0.35
CA ILE A 59 3.01 -0.17 1.03
C ILE A 59 2.94 -0.73 2.46
N CYS A 60 3.11 -2.03 2.61
CA CYS A 60 3.05 -2.67 3.91
C CYS A 60 4.11 -2.11 4.87
N GLU A 61 5.32 -1.90 4.37
CA GLU A 61 6.41 -1.35 5.17
C GLU A 61 6.16 0.11 5.55
N GLN A 62 5.59 0.90 4.64
CA GLN A 62 5.27 2.31 4.93
C GLN A 62 4.21 2.45 6.03
N LEU A 63 3.26 1.53 6.07
CA LEU A 63 2.18 1.58 7.05
C LEU A 63 2.55 1.01 8.41
N GLY A 64 3.65 0.29 8.49
CA GLY A 64 4.18 -0.20 9.74
C GLY A 64 3.56 -1.52 10.22
N PRO A 65 3.80 -1.89 11.49
CA PRO A 65 3.49 -3.23 11.97
C PRO A 65 2.01 -3.58 12.06
N LYS A 66 1.12 -2.60 12.06
CA LYS A 66 -0.32 -2.86 12.06
C LYS A 66 -0.80 -3.40 10.72
N CYS A 67 -0.09 -3.07 9.63
CA CYS A 67 -0.40 -3.61 8.33
C CYS A 67 0.25 -4.98 8.19
N TYR A 68 -0.56 -6.02 8.01
CA TYR A 68 -0.04 -7.38 7.92
C TYR A 68 -0.14 -7.97 6.52
N LYS A 69 -0.90 -7.35 5.63
CA LYS A 69 -1.12 -7.90 4.30
C LYS A 69 -1.51 -6.79 3.34
N VAL A 70 -0.99 -6.84 2.12
CA VAL A 70 -1.37 -5.94 1.05
C VAL A 70 -1.55 -6.74 -0.23
N LYS A 71 -2.66 -6.51 -0.93
CA LYS A 71 -2.91 -7.06 -2.26
C LYS A 71 -2.83 -5.93 -3.28
N VAL A 72 -2.09 -6.17 -4.34
CA VAL A 72 -1.98 -5.23 -5.46
C VAL A 72 -2.38 -5.97 -6.72
N ALA A 73 -3.45 -5.52 -7.36
CA ALA A 73 -3.93 -6.11 -8.60
C ALA A 73 -3.84 -5.08 -9.72
N GLU A 74 -3.18 -5.44 -10.81
CA GLU A 74 -3.16 -4.63 -12.02
C GLU A 74 -4.41 -4.89 -12.85
N SER A 75 -4.85 -3.88 -13.59
CA SER A 75 -6.02 -4.00 -14.47
C SER A 75 -5.86 -5.08 -15.53
N LYS A 76 -4.63 -5.50 -15.81
CA LYS A 76 -4.33 -6.54 -16.80
C LYS A 76 -4.28 -7.95 -16.24
N GLY A 77 -4.71 -8.13 -14.98
CA GLY A 77 -4.88 -9.47 -14.41
C GLY A 77 -3.75 -9.95 -13.51
N ASN A 78 -2.68 -9.19 -13.34
CA ASN A 78 -1.62 -9.56 -12.40
C ASN A 78 -2.05 -9.24 -10.98
N LEU A 79 -1.90 -10.21 -10.09
CA LEU A 79 -2.20 -10.05 -8.67
C LEU A 79 -0.99 -10.42 -7.85
N ALA A 80 -0.61 -9.55 -6.94
CA ALA A 80 0.44 -9.82 -5.98
C ALA A 80 -0.10 -9.65 -4.57
N ILE A 81 0.34 -10.52 -3.67
CA ILE A 81 -0.03 -10.47 -2.26
C ILE A 81 1.26 -10.50 -1.46
N TYR A 82 1.44 -9.48 -0.62
CA TYR A 82 2.51 -9.47 0.37
C TYR A 82 1.91 -9.62 1.74
N GLU A 83 2.39 -10.57 2.50
CA GLU A 83 1.90 -10.85 3.86
C GLU A 83 3.10 -11.01 4.79
N ARG A 84 3.04 -10.34 5.94
CA ARG A 84 4.09 -10.46 6.96
C ARG A 84 4.06 -11.82 7.63
#